data_79e7212989948d8d75476fb6350f4030
#
_entry.id   79e7212989948d8d75476fb6350f4030
#
_cell.length_a   1.000
_cell.length_b   1.000
_cell.length_c   1.000
_cell.angle_alpha   90.00
_cell.angle_beta   90.00
_cell.angle_gamma   90.00
#
_symmetry.space_group_name_H-M   'P 1'
#
loop_
_entity.id
_entity.type
_entity.pdbx_description
1 polymer ?
#
loop_
_entity_poly.entity_id
_entity_poly.type
_entity_poly.pdbx_seq_one_letter_code
_entity_poly.pdbx_strand_id
1 'polypeptide(L)'
;MKKIIYFLMLVAVIIFFDQLTKIKILQYMLQNSEEINLLPFLNFTLVFNSGVAFGIFKSFGQLVPHVFSFIGVAFGLGLIIWAFLNKKHYFAMSLISAGALGNAIDRIRLGVVIDFIDIYWKNLHWP
;
A
#
# COMPACT_ATOMS: atom_id res chain seq x y z
N MET A 1 -20.04 4.19 -19.99
CA MET A 1 -20.53 3.95 -18.63
C MET A 1 -20.05 2.59 -18.08
N LYS A 2 -20.34 1.44 -18.71
CA LYS A 2 -19.98 0.10 -18.17
C LYS A 2 -18.49 -0.06 -17.81
N LYS A 3 -17.55 0.36 -18.67
CA LYS A 3 -16.10 0.24 -18.41
C LYS A 3 -15.63 1.00 -17.16
N ILE A 4 -16.25 2.14 -16.86
CA ILE A 4 -15.93 2.94 -15.66
C ILE A 4 -16.43 2.24 -14.41
N ILE A 5 -17.61 1.65 -14.45
CA ILE A 5 -18.15 0.87 -13.33
C ILE A 5 -17.21 -0.30 -13.03
N TYR A 6 -16.78 -1.05 -14.05
CA TYR A 6 -15.80 -2.13 -13.88
C TYR A 6 -14.48 -1.64 -13.29
N PHE A 7 -13.99 -0.48 -13.75
CA PHE A 7 -12.78 0.13 -13.21
C PHE A 7 -12.93 0.46 -11.69
N LEU A 8 -14.00 1.13 -11.31
CA LEU A 8 -14.25 1.48 -9.91
C LEU A 8 -14.48 0.24 -9.04
N MET A 9 -15.20 -0.77 -9.56
CA MET A 9 -15.36 -2.05 -8.88
C MET A 9 -14.02 -2.73 -8.66
N LEU A 10 -13.15 -2.73 -9.67
CA LEU A 10 -11.82 -3.33 -9.57
C LEU A 10 -10.96 -2.61 -8.53
N VAL A 11 -10.96 -1.27 -8.51
CA VAL A 11 -10.27 -0.47 -7.48
C VAL A 11 -10.79 -0.84 -6.09
N ALA A 12 -12.11 -0.90 -5.91
CA ALA A 12 -12.71 -1.24 -4.62
C ALA A 12 -12.34 -2.66 -4.16
N VAL A 13 -12.37 -3.64 -5.07
CA VAL A 13 -12.01 -5.04 -4.79
C VAL A 13 -10.54 -5.15 -4.40
N ILE A 14 -9.65 -4.46 -5.11
CA ILE A 14 -8.22 -4.48 -4.80
C ILE A 14 -7.96 -3.87 -3.42
N ILE A 15 -8.56 -2.70 -3.10
CA ILE A 15 -8.44 -2.07 -1.77
C ILE A 15 -8.97 -3.02 -0.69
N PHE A 16 -10.10 -3.66 -0.93
CA PHE A 16 -10.67 -4.61 0.02
C PHE A 16 -9.71 -5.76 0.34
N PHE A 17 -9.12 -6.38 -0.68
CA PHE A 17 -8.17 -7.48 -0.49
C PHE A 17 -6.84 -7.00 0.10
N ASP A 18 -6.34 -5.82 -0.29
CA ASP A 18 -5.17 -5.20 0.32
C ASP A 18 -5.36 -5.03 1.83
N GLN A 19 -6.45 -4.39 2.25
CA GLN A 19 -6.75 -4.15 3.66
C GLN A 19 -7.02 -5.45 4.44
N LEU A 20 -7.74 -6.39 3.83
CA LEU A 20 -8.02 -7.68 4.45
C LEU A 20 -6.73 -8.47 4.69
N THR A 21 -5.85 -8.52 3.70
CA THR A 21 -4.57 -9.23 3.78
C THR A 21 -3.67 -8.59 4.85
N LYS A 22 -3.54 -7.26 4.84
CA LYS A 22 -2.75 -6.52 5.83
C LYS A 22 -3.23 -6.76 7.26
N ILE A 23 -4.55 -6.72 7.49
CA ILE A 23 -5.13 -6.99 8.82
C ILE A 23 -4.84 -8.43 9.26
N LYS A 24 -5.03 -9.40 8.36
CA LYS A 24 -4.79 -10.82 8.67
C LYS A 24 -3.33 -11.11 8.99
N ILE A 25 -2.42 -10.60 8.18
CA ILE A 25 -0.98 -10.78 8.41
C ILE A 25 -0.53 -10.05 9.67
N LEU A 26 -0.99 -8.83 9.91
CA LEU A 26 -0.70 -8.09 11.13
C LEU A 26 -1.13 -8.88 12.37
N GLN A 27 -2.37 -9.39 12.39
CA GLN A 27 -2.86 -10.20 13.50
C GLN A 27 -2.03 -11.46 13.71
N TYR A 28 -1.71 -12.18 12.64
CA TYR A 28 -0.92 -13.41 12.71
C TYR A 28 0.49 -13.15 13.26
N MET A 29 1.19 -12.16 12.73
CA MET A 29 2.57 -11.86 13.11
C MET A 29 2.69 -11.26 14.51
N LEU A 30 1.70 -10.49 14.97
CA LEU A 30 1.66 -10.01 16.36
C LEU A 30 1.44 -11.15 17.36
N GLN A 31 0.76 -12.21 16.99
CA GLN A 31 0.52 -13.36 17.87
C GLN A 31 1.71 -14.34 17.92
N ASN A 32 2.38 -14.53 16.78
CA ASN A 32 3.40 -15.58 16.65
C ASN A 32 4.83 -15.04 16.72
N SER A 33 5.03 -13.72 16.54
CA SER A 33 6.35 -13.04 16.55
C SER A 33 7.39 -13.67 15.62
N GLU A 34 6.97 -14.35 14.58
CA GLU A 34 7.82 -15.11 13.66
C GLU A 34 7.74 -14.53 12.25
N GLU A 35 8.90 -14.45 11.62
CA GLU A 35 9.00 -14.23 10.17
C GLU A 35 8.59 -15.52 9.44
N ILE A 36 7.85 -15.38 8.35
CA ILE A 36 7.44 -16.52 7.52
C ILE A 36 8.35 -16.58 6.31
N ASN A 37 9.27 -17.53 6.31
CA ASN A 37 10.12 -17.81 5.16
C ASN A 37 9.33 -18.58 4.11
N LEU A 38 8.99 -17.93 3.00
CA LEU A 38 8.21 -18.53 1.91
C LEU A 38 9.11 -19.16 0.84
N LEU A 39 10.15 -18.45 0.42
CA LEU A 39 11.09 -18.86 -0.61
C LEU A 39 12.50 -18.37 -0.25
N PRO A 40 13.58 -18.90 -0.87
CA PRO A 40 14.95 -18.48 -0.60
C PRO A 40 15.26 -17.00 -0.87
N PHE A 41 14.31 -16.26 -1.39
CA PHE A 41 14.41 -14.84 -1.74
C PHE A 41 13.18 -14.03 -1.34
N LEU A 42 12.23 -14.63 -0.60
CA LEU A 42 10.95 -14.01 -0.25
C LEU A 42 10.51 -14.42 1.16
N ASN A 43 10.38 -13.46 2.03
CA ASN A 43 9.83 -13.62 3.38
C ASN A 43 8.58 -12.78 3.56
N PHE A 44 7.76 -13.16 4.53
CA PHE A 44 6.84 -12.22 5.15
C PHE A 44 7.45 -11.74 6.46
N THR A 45 7.72 -10.44 6.50
CA THR A 45 8.31 -9.73 7.65
C THR A 45 7.49 -8.48 7.90
N LEU A 46 7.05 -8.24 9.14
CA LEU A 46 6.23 -7.09 9.45
C LEU A 46 7.06 -5.80 9.54
N VAL A 47 6.83 -4.89 8.62
CA VAL A 47 7.49 -3.58 8.59
C VAL A 47 6.44 -2.47 8.68
N PHE A 48 6.61 -1.56 9.65
CA PHE A 48 5.78 -0.36 9.78
C PHE A 48 6.44 0.81 9.04
N ASN A 49 5.93 1.10 7.85
CA ASN A 49 6.49 2.12 6.96
C ASN A 49 5.79 3.47 7.14
N SER A 50 6.47 4.40 7.80
CA SER A 50 5.98 5.77 7.98
C SER A 50 6.07 6.64 6.71
N GLY A 51 6.62 6.09 5.61
CA GLY A 51 6.85 6.83 4.36
C GLY A 51 8.21 7.55 4.33
N VAL A 52 9.06 7.30 5.32
CA VAL A 52 10.38 7.95 5.44
C VAL A 52 11.48 6.91 5.27
N ALA A 53 12.04 6.84 4.07
CA ALA A 53 13.30 6.13 3.88
C ALA A 53 14.44 6.92 4.57
N PHE A 54 15.30 6.18 5.29
CA PHE A 54 16.56 6.70 5.87
C PHE A 54 16.43 7.80 6.94
N GLY A 55 15.27 8.00 7.56
CA GLY A 55 15.14 8.96 8.67
C GLY A 55 15.27 10.44 8.30
N ILE A 56 15.26 10.79 7.00
CA ILE A 56 15.48 12.14 6.47
C ILE A 56 14.44 13.15 7.01
N PHE A 57 13.23 12.69 7.34
CA PHE A 57 12.15 13.54 7.84
C PHE A 57 11.78 13.29 9.30
N LYS A 58 12.66 12.68 10.09
CA LYS A 58 12.39 12.47 11.54
C LYS A 58 12.02 13.76 12.28
N SER A 59 12.55 14.90 11.83
CA SER A 59 12.27 16.24 12.40
C SER A 59 10.83 16.72 12.17
N PHE A 60 10.11 16.17 11.18
CA PHE A 60 8.72 16.54 10.88
C PHE A 60 7.69 15.69 11.65
N GLY A 61 8.15 14.70 12.41
CA GLY A 61 7.33 13.94 13.36
C GLY A 61 6.03 13.41 12.78
N GLN A 62 4.92 13.69 13.47
CA GLN A 62 3.58 13.21 13.13
C GLN A 62 2.97 13.79 11.84
N LEU A 63 3.55 14.85 11.28
CA LEU A 63 3.04 15.45 10.03
C LEU A 63 3.32 14.57 8.81
N VAL A 64 4.40 13.79 8.83
CA VAL A 64 4.84 12.98 7.68
C VAL A 64 3.76 12.00 7.19
N PRO A 65 3.14 11.17 8.04
CA PRO A 65 2.08 10.28 7.60
C PRO A 65 0.89 11.01 6.98
N HIS A 66 0.51 12.16 7.52
CA HIS A 66 -0.61 12.96 6.99
C HIS A 66 -0.30 13.54 5.62
N VAL A 67 0.92 14.05 5.40
CA VAL A 67 1.36 14.56 4.10
C VAL A 67 1.36 13.44 3.06
N PHE A 68 1.93 12.28 3.38
CA PHE A 68 1.93 11.13 2.47
C PHE A 68 0.54 10.55 2.24
N SER A 69 -0.36 10.60 3.23
CA SER A 69 -1.77 10.23 3.04
C SER A 69 -2.44 11.16 2.05
N PHE A 70 -2.26 12.47 2.20
CA PHE A 70 -2.82 13.45 1.28
C PHE A 70 -2.30 13.26 -0.15
N ILE A 71 -0.99 13.09 -0.32
CA ILE A 71 -0.38 12.81 -1.62
C ILE A 71 -0.95 11.51 -2.21
N GLY A 72 -1.05 10.45 -1.42
CA GLY A 72 -1.60 9.16 -1.86
C GLY A 72 -3.05 9.25 -2.31
N VAL A 73 -3.89 9.97 -1.55
CA VAL A 73 -5.29 10.22 -1.94
C VAL A 73 -5.38 11.06 -3.20
N ALA A 74 -4.65 12.18 -3.27
CA ALA A 74 -4.65 13.06 -4.43
C ALA A 74 -4.18 12.33 -5.70
N PHE A 75 -3.11 11.54 -5.60
CA PHE A 75 -2.60 10.74 -6.70
C PHE A 75 -3.58 9.63 -7.12
N GLY A 76 -4.13 8.88 -6.18
CA GLY A 76 -5.10 7.82 -6.45
C GLY A 76 -6.38 8.35 -7.12
N LEU A 77 -6.94 9.46 -6.60
CA LEU A 77 -8.09 10.12 -7.21
C LEU A 77 -7.76 10.73 -8.57
N GLY A 78 -6.56 11.33 -8.71
CA GLY A 78 -6.07 11.86 -9.99
C GLY A 78 -6.01 10.78 -11.08
N LEU A 79 -5.55 9.58 -10.73
CA LEU A 79 -5.55 8.43 -11.66
C LEU A 79 -6.97 7.98 -12.02
N ILE A 80 -7.91 8.00 -11.07
CA ILE A 80 -9.32 7.70 -11.34
C ILE A 80 -9.87 8.72 -12.34
N ILE A 81 -9.67 10.01 -12.10
CA ILE A 81 -10.11 11.06 -13.02
C ILE A 81 -9.45 10.91 -14.39
N TRP A 82 -8.16 10.63 -14.44
CA TRP A 82 -7.45 10.42 -15.70
C TRP A 82 -7.97 9.21 -16.47
N ALA A 83 -8.31 8.13 -15.79
CA ALA A 83 -8.94 6.97 -16.41
C ALA A 83 -10.29 7.29 -17.04
N PHE A 84 -11.10 8.16 -16.41
CA PHE A 84 -12.35 8.66 -17.01
C PHE A 84 -12.11 9.40 -18.33
N LEU A 85 -11.05 10.21 -18.40
CA LEU A 85 -10.74 11.03 -19.57
C LEU A 85 -10.13 10.21 -20.72
N ASN A 86 -9.23 9.28 -20.42
CA ASN A 86 -8.38 8.63 -21.43
C ASN A 86 -8.83 7.22 -21.84
N LYS A 87 -9.65 6.55 -21.06
CA LYS A 87 -10.25 5.22 -21.34
C LYS A 87 -9.25 4.12 -21.76
N LYS A 88 -7.95 4.35 -21.58
CA LYS A 88 -6.87 3.41 -21.86
C LYS A 88 -6.25 2.90 -20.57
N HIS A 89 -5.69 1.70 -20.58
CA HIS A 89 -4.93 1.14 -19.47
C HIS A 89 -5.68 1.02 -18.13
N TYR A 90 -6.99 0.83 -18.16
CA TYR A 90 -7.84 0.75 -16.96
C TYR A 90 -7.30 -0.21 -15.89
N PHE A 91 -6.81 -1.37 -16.32
CA PHE A 91 -6.29 -2.37 -15.38
C PHE A 91 -5.07 -1.85 -14.62
N ALA A 92 -4.07 -1.34 -15.33
CA ALA A 92 -2.86 -0.79 -14.68
C ALA A 92 -3.20 0.42 -13.80
N MET A 93 -4.06 1.32 -14.27
CA MET A 93 -4.50 2.48 -13.49
C MET A 93 -5.29 2.07 -12.24
N SER A 94 -6.10 1.02 -12.30
CA SER A 94 -6.83 0.53 -11.12
C SER A 94 -5.89 -0.06 -10.08
N LEU A 95 -4.86 -0.81 -10.49
CA LEU A 95 -3.85 -1.35 -9.57
C LEU A 95 -3.09 -0.23 -8.85
N ILE A 96 -2.58 0.75 -9.60
CA ILE A 96 -1.78 1.85 -9.04
C ILE A 96 -2.66 2.74 -8.14
N SER A 97 -3.87 3.10 -8.60
CA SER A 97 -4.81 3.89 -7.82
C SER A 97 -5.21 3.18 -6.52
N ALA A 98 -5.53 1.89 -6.60
CA ALA A 98 -5.91 1.10 -5.43
C ALA A 98 -4.75 0.98 -4.42
N GLY A 99 -3.52 0.76 -4.89
CA GLY A 99 -2.33 0.71 -4.04
C GLY A 99 -2.07 2.05 -3.33
N ALA A 100 -2.17 3.17 -4.07
CA ALA A 100 -2.01 4.50 -3.49
C ALA A 100 -3.08 4.80 -2.43
N LEU A 101 -4.35 4.47 -2.70
CA LEU A 101 -5.46 4.66 -1.77
C LEU A 101 -5.37 3.70 -0.58
N GLY A 102 -5.00 2.44 -0.78
CA GLY A 102 -4.79 1.46 0.28
C GLY A 102 -3.72 1.92 1.28
N ASN A 103 -2.58 2.37 0.79
CA ASN A 103 -1.51 2.92 1.62
C ASN A 103 -1.91 4.23 2.31
N ALA A 104 -2.75 5.06 1.69
CA ALA A 104 -3.29 6.26 2.33
C ALA A 104 -4.26 5.90 3.47
N ILE A 105 -5.11 4.88 3.28
CA ILE A 105 -6.01 4.36 4.32
C ILE A 105 -5.20 3.87 5.53
N ASP A 106 -4.12 3.11 5.31
CA ASP A 106 -3.27 2.65 6.41
C ASP A 106 -2.70 3.83 7.21
N ARG A 107 -2.14 4.84 6.53
CA ARG A 107 -1.57 6.01 7.21
C ARG A 107 -2.60 6.85 7.96
N ILE A 108 -3.81 6.99 7.42
CA ILE A 108 -4.90 7.70 8.11
C ILE A 108 -5.32 6.97 9.38
N ARG A 109 -5.38 5.63 9.34
CA ARG A 109 -5.84 4.80 10.46
C ARG A 109 -4.76 4.53 11.50
N LEU A 110 -3.52 4.29 11.05
CA LEU A 110 -2.45 3.74 11.88
C LEU A 110 -1.23 4.68 11.98
N GLY A 111 -1.16 5.72 11.15
CA GLY A 111 0.03 6.57 11.02
C GLY A 111 1.18 5.95 10.21
N VAL A 112 1.04 4.70 9.79
CA VAL A 112 2.06 3.93 9.06
C VAL A 112 1.40 3.07 8.01
N VAL A 113 2.15 2.63 6.99
CA VAL A 113 1.73 1.55 6.08
C VAL A 113 2.20 0.22 6.66
N ILE A 114 1.35 -0.78 6.57
CA ILE A 114 1.70 -2.16 6.91
C ILE A 114 2.32 -2.78 5.66
N ASP A 115 3.65 -2.93 5.67
CA ASP A 115 4.40 -3.66 4.67
C ASP A 115 4.80 -5.02 5.25
N PHE A 116 4.63 -6.09 4.47
CA PHE A 116 4.92 -7.45 4.95
C PHE A 116 5.65 -8.32 3.94
N ILE A 117 5.79 -7.86 2.71
CA ILE A 117 6.52 -8.58 1.66
C ILE A 117 7.97 -8.12 1.70
N ASP A 118 8.89 -9.00 2.07
CA ASP A 118 10.33 -8.75 2.04
C ASP A 118 10.98 -9.60 0.95
N ILE A 119 11.40 -8.94 -0.12
CA ILE A 119 12.18 -9.56 -1.19
C ILE A 119 13.65 -9.31 -0.87
N TYR A 120 14.43 -10.38 -0.74
CA TYR A 120 15.84 -10.22 -0.38
C TYR A 120 16.78 -11.02 -1.28
N TRP A 121 18.00 -10.50 -1.40
CA TRP A 121 19.12 -11.16 -2.07
C TRP A 121 20.38 -10.99 -1.22
N LYS A 122 20.85 -12.09 -0.62
CA LYS A 122 21.92 -12.06 0.40
C LYS A 122 21.54 -11.13 1.56
N ASN A 123 22.28 -10.02 1.74
CA ASN A 123 22.05 -9.05 2.82
C ASN A 123 21.26 -7.80 2.36
N LEU A 124 20.75 -7.79 1.13
CA LEU A 124 19.94 -6.71 0.60
C LEU A 124 18.46 -7.08 0.73
N HIS A 125 17.71 -6.28 1.45
CA HIS A 125 16.28 -6.43 1.66
C HIS A 125 15.53 -5.32 0.96
N TRP A 126 14.41 -5.67 0.33
CA TRP A 126 13.52 -4.74 -0.36
C TRP A 126 12.10 -4.95 0.17
N PRO A 127 11.75 -4.24 1.24
CA PRO A 127 10.42 -4.29 1.84
C PRO A 127 9.38 -3.55 0.99
#